data_00570a2131cefb2a54f7ec65b667bc91
#
_entry.id   00570a2131cefb2a54f7ec65b667bc91
#
_cell.length_a   1.000
_cell.length_b   1.000
_cell.length_c   1.000
_cell.angle_alpha   90.00
_cell.angle_beta   90.00
_cell.angle_gamma   90.00
#
_symmetry.space_group_name_H-M   'P 1'
#
loop_
_entity.id
_entity.type
_entity.pdbx_description
1 polymer ?
#
loop_
_entity_poly.entity_id
_entity_poly.type
_entity_poly.pdbx_seq_one_letter_code
_entity_poly.pdbx_strand_id
1 'polypeptide(L)' 'ALVQAVPLTRMPRGEREILLIELKPGMELARPIFNTNNMKLLDAGLILEEKHVNKVHSINNMTPINPLCLVYC' A
#
# COMPACT_ATOMS: atom_id res chain seq x y z
N ALA A 1 -9.50 -16.23 30.44
CA ALA A 1 -9.29 -15.80 29.66
C ALA A 1 -8.68 -14.59 29.30
N LEU A 2 -8.81 -13.79 29.54
CA LEU A 2 -8.02 -13.06 29.63
C LEU A 2 -7.10 -12.82 28.66
N VAL A 3 -6.57 -13.62 28.35
CA VAL A 3 -5.56 -13.50 27.53
C VAL A 3 -5.88 -13.00 26.24
N GLN A 4 -7.03 -12.99 25.87
CA GLN A 4 -7.39 -12.66 24.55
C GLN A 4 -7.03 -11.26 24.14
N ALA A 5 -7.15 -10.36 25.02
CA ALA A 5 -6.84 -9.00 24.67
C ALA A 5 -5.39 -8.82 24.32
N VAL A 6 -4.56 -9.57 24.98
CA VAL A 6 -3.14 -9.45 24.77
C VAL A 6 -2.73 -9.83 23.36
N PRO A 7 -3.19 -10.95 22.83
CA PRO A 7 -2.85 -11.29 21.46
C PRO A 7 -3.29 -10.22 20.46
N LEU A 8 -4.40 -9.61 20.70
CA LEU A 8 -4.86 -8.60 19.78
C LEU A 8 -3.91 -7.43 19.68
N THR A 9 -3.33 -7.02 20.79
CA THR A 9 -2.41 -5.90 20.77
C THR A 9 -1.08 -6.28 20.17
N ARG A 10 -0.79 -7.56 20.09
CA ARG A 10 0.48 -8.03 19.54
C ARG A 10 0.39 -8.53 18.13
N MET A 11 -0.81 -8.66 17.63
CA MET A 11 -0.97 -9.18 16.28
C MET A 11 -0.32 -8.25 15.28
N PRO A 12 0.40 -8.81 14.30
CA PRO A 12 0.92 -7.97 13.25
C PRO A 12 -0.24 -7.36 12.48
N ARG A 13 0.03 -6.21 11.90
CA ARG A 13 -0.98 -5.55 11.08
C ARG A 13 -1.28 -6.42 9.88
N GLY A 14 -2.56 -6.60 9.59
CA GLY A 14 -2.95 -7.37 8.44
C GLY A 14 -2.70 -6.61 7.15
N GLU A 15 -2.27 -7.32 6.12
CA GLU A 15 -2.12 -6.74 4.80
C GLU A 15 -3.40 -6.97 4.03
N ARG A 16 -3.81 -5.96 3.28
CA ARG A 16 -5.02 -6.02 2.49
C ARG A 16 -4.67 -5.71 1.04
N GLU A 17 -5.12 -6.55 0.13
CA GLU A 17 -4.92 -6.32 -1.28
C GLU A 17 -6.03 -5.44 -1.83
N ILE A 18 -5.65 -4.36 -2.47
CA ILE A 18 -6.61 -3.44 -3.07
C ILE A 18 -6.17 -3.10 -4.48
N LEU A 19 -7.08 -2.54 -5.25
CA LEU A 19 -6.75 -2.07 -6.59
C LEU A 19 -5.99 -0.76 -6.51
N LEU A 20 -5.10 -0.54 -7.48
CA LEU A 20 -4.33 0.68 -7.55
C LEU A 20 -5.22 1.92 -7.52
N ILE A 21 -6.36 1.85 -8.18
CA ILE A 21 -7.29 2.98 -8.22
C ILE A 21 -7.97 3.25 -6.89
N GLU A 22 -7.84 2.33 -5.96
CA GLU A 22 -8.43 2.50 -4.62
C GLU A 22 -7.48 3.14 -3.62
N LEU A 23 -6.26 3.43 -4.04
CA LEU A 23 -5.30 4.08 -3.16
C LEU A 23 -5.80 5.47 -2.76
N LYS A 24 -5.67 5.79 -1.48
CA LYS A 24 -6.10 7.07 -0.95
C LYS A 24 -5.05 7.62 0.00
N PRO A 25 -4.99 8.93 0.18
CA PRO A 25 -4.10 9.53 1.19
C PRO A 25 -4.42 8.98 2.57
N GLY A 26 -3.39 8.75 3.35
CA GLY A 26 -3.52 8.21 4.70
C GLY A 26 -3.32 6.72 4.81
N MET A 27 -3.34 6.01 3.70
CA MET A 27 -3.06 4.57 3.70
C MET A 27 -1.57 4.34 3.85
N GLU A 28 -1.21 3.23 4.50
CA GLU A 28 0.19 2.85 4.64
C GLU A 28 0.45 1.63 3.76
N LEU A 29 1.48 1.70 2.93
CA LEU A 29 1.82 0.60 2.03
C LEU A 29 2.47 -0.54 2.82
N ALA A 30 2.00 -1.76 2.57
CA ALA A 30 2.61 -2.95 3.16
C ALA A 30 3.75 -3.47 2.28
N ARG A 31 3.72 -3.17 1.00
CA ARG A 31 4.73 -3.61 0.05
C ARG A 31 5.10 -2.46 -0.88
N PRO A 32 6.32 -2.43 -1.39
CA PRO A 32 6.70 -1.39 -2.34
C PRO A 32 5.95 -1.55 -3.65
N ILE A 33 5.81 -0.44 -4.38
CA ILE A 33 5.17 -0.45 -5.68
C ILE A 33 6.26 -0.27 -6.75
N PHE A 34 6.26 -1.16 -7.73
CA PHE A 34 7.19 -1.11 -8.85
C PHE A 34 6.43 -0.94 -10.16
N ASN A 35 7.10 -0.35 -11.14
CA ASN A 35 6.54 -0.29 -12.48
C ASN A 35 6.99 -1.50 -13.30
N THR A 36 6.62 -1.54 -14.58
CA THR A 36 6.97 -2.66 -15.44
C THR A 36 8.47 -2.79 -15.71
N ASN A 37 9.22 -1.73 -15.45
CA ASN A 37 10.67 -1.74 -15.60
C ASN A 37 11.39 -2.10 -14.31
N ASN A 38 10.64 -2.56 -13.30
CA ASN A 38 11.18 -2.91 -11.99
C ASN A 38 11.76 -1.71 -11.24
N MET A 39 11.32 -0.52 -11.61
CA MET A 39 11.75 0.68 -10.90
C MET A 39 10.81 0.92 -9.73
N LYS A 40 11.38 1.08 -8.54
CA LYS A 40 10.57 1.28 -7.35
C LYS A 40 9.98 2.68 -7.37
N LEU A 41 8.67 2.76 -7.29
CA LEU A 41 7.95 4.02 -7.28
C LEU A 41 7.66 4.51 -5.87
N LEU A 42 7.28 3.59 -4.99
CA LEU A 42 6.98 3.92 -3.59
C LEU A 42 7.53 2.82 -2.70
N ASP A 43 7.95 3.20 -1.50
CA ASP A 43 8.51 2.26 -0.53
C ASP A 43 7.44 1.60 0.32
N ALA A 44 7.75 0.41 0.83
CA ALA A 44 6.92 -0.22 1.84
C ALA A 44 7.00 0.61 3.12
N GLY A 45 5.90 0.66 3.86
CA GLY A 45 5.84 1.44 5.09
C GLY A 45 5.59 2.92 4.89
N LEU A 46 5.48 3.35 3.65
CA LEU A 46 5.21 4.76 3.35
C LEU A 46 3.73 5.06 3.59
N ILE A 47 3.47 6.14 4.32
CA ILE A 47 2.11 6.63 4.48
C ILE A 47 1.82 7.52 3.29
N LEU A 48 0.79 7.15 2.53
CA LEU A 48 0.48 7.84 1.30
C LEU A 48 -0.05 9.24 1.56
N GLU A 49 0.40 10.17 0.72
CA GLU A 49 -0.14 11.51 0.67
C GLU A 49 -0.78 11.70 -0.69
N GLU A 50 -1.51 12.78 -0.84
CA GLU A 50 -2.17 13.06 -2.11
C GLU A 50 -1.17 13.08 -3.27
N LYS A 51 0.00 13.65 -3.04
CA LYS A 51 1.04 13.71 -4.07
C LYS A 51 1.49 12.31 -4.51
N HIS A 52 1.53 11.37 -3.58
CA HIS A 52 1.94 10.00 -3.90
C HIS A 52 0.87 9.30 -4.73
N VAL A 53 -0.38 9.47 -4.36
CA VAL A 53 -1.49 8.89 -5.09
C VAL A 53 -1.54 9.45 -6.51
N ASN A 54 -1.40 10.76 -6.64
CA ASN A 54 -1.41 11.41 -7.94
C ASN A 54 -0.22 10.94 -8.80
N LYS A 55 0.94 10.78 -8.19
CA LYS A 55 2.12 10.32 -8.89
C LYS A 55 1.91 8.93 -9.47
N VAL A 56 1.37 8.02 -8.66
CA VAL A 56 1.13 6.65 -9.11
C VAL A 56 0.12 6.62 -10.24
N HIS A 57 -0.96 7.38 -10.11
CA HIS A 57 -1.98 7.43 -11.16
C HIS A 57 -1.41 8.01 -12.45
N SER A 58 -0.60 9.04 -12.36
CA SER A 58 0.04 9.63 -13.54
C SER A 58 0.95 8.63 -14.23
N ILE A 59 1.78 7.93 -13.45
CA ILE A 59 2.69 6.96 -14.02
C ILE A 59 1.92 5.81 -14.65
N ASN A 60 0.84 5.37 -14.01
CA ASN A 60 0.02 4.30 -14.54
C ASN A 60 -0.62 4.66 -15.88
N ASN A 61 -0.91 5.92 -16.10
CA ASN A 61 -1.45 6.37 -17.37
C ASN A 61 -0.42 6.30 -18.50
N MET A 62 0.84 6.44 -18.18
CA MET A 62 1.90 6.40 -19.17
C MET A 62 2.47 4.99 -19.32
N THR A 63 2.72 4.33 -18.22
CA THR A 63 3.31 3.00 -18.19
C THR A 63 2.50 2.15 -17.22
N PRO A 64 1.89 1.06 -17.69
CA PRO A 64 1.05 0.24 -16.81
C PRO A 64 1.81 -0.26 -15.60
N ILE A 65 1.16 -0.21 -14.45
CA ILE A 65 1.68 -0.70 -13.19
C ILE A 65 0.80 -1.86 -12.77
N ASN A 66 1.36 -2.77 -11.97
CA ASN A 66 0.56 -3.86 -11.42
C ASN A 66 -0.66 -3.24 -10.71
N PRO A 67 -1.88 -3.63 -11.11
CA PRO A 67 -3.08 -3.01 -10.56
C PRO A 67 -3.37 -3.40 -9.11
N LEU A 68 -2.65 -4.36 -8.56
CA LEU A 68 -2.88 -4.80 -7.18
C LEU A 68 -1.80 -4.25 -6.28
N CYS A 69 -2.23 -3.72 -5.15
CA CYS A 69 -1.33 -3.17 -4.15
C CYS A 69 -1.69 -3.73 -2.78
N LEU A 70 -0.69 -3.86 -1.92
CA LEU A 70 -0.92 -4.31 -0.57
C LEU A 70 -0.73 -3.14 0.38
N VAL A 71 -1.72 -2.93 1.23
CA VAL A 71 -1.70 -1.89 2.25
C VAL A 71 -2.02 -2.52 3.59
N TYR A 72 -1.64 -1.84 4.66
CA TYR A 72 -2.04 -2.28 5.99
C TYR A 72 -3.47 -1.86 6.27
N CYS A 73 -4.16 -2.75 6.94
CA CYS A 73 -5.55 -2.47 7.33
C CYS A 73 -5.61 -1.43 8.44
#